data_a6397bd9c5ebdd1162b6db4c1eb73d15
#
_entry.id   a6397bd9c5ebdd1162b6db4c1eb73d15
#
_cell.length_a   1.000
_cell.length_b   1.000
_cell.length_c   1.000
_cell.angle_alpha   90.00
_cell.angle_beta   90.00
_cell.angle_gamma   90.00
#
_symmetry.space_group_name_H-M   'P 1'
#
loop_
_entity.id
_entity.type
_entity.pdbx_description
1 polymer ?
#
loop_
_entity_poly.entity_id
_entity_poly.type
_entity_poly.pdbx_seq_one_letter_code
_entity_poly.pdbx_strand_id
1 'polypeptide(L)'
;MATASNSLYLQRRIKNIVAQSLAILATIFGLFWLTWILWTTLSKGISSLNLALFTEMTPPPGDTGGMANAFMGSVVMSLLGIAIGAPVGVLAGTFLAEYSRSTWASRLGETVRFVNDILLSAPSIVLGLFVYTLVVAQMGHFSALAGAIALAFIV
;
A
#
# COMPACT_ATOMS: atom_id res chain seq x y z
N MET A 1 29.77 46.38 3.84
CA MET A 1 28.92 45.24 4.31
C MET A 1 27.85 44.78 3.29
N ALA A 2 27.52 45.53 2.25
CA ALA A 2 26.50 45.17 1.24
C ALA A 2 26.89 44.05 0.24
N THR A 3 28.18 43.88 -0.04
CA THR A 3 28.68 42.94 -1.06
C THR A 3 28.65 41.46 -0.66
N ALA A 4 28.84 41.16 0.64
CA ALA A 4 28.78 39.79 1.17
C ALA A 4 27.34 39.21 1.18
N SER A 5 26.34 40.07 1.41
CA SER A 5 24.92 39.70 1.36
C SER A 5 24.48 39.28 -0.04
N ASN A 6 24.99 39.95 -1.07
CA ASN A 6 24.63 39.68 -2.47
C ASN A 6 25.21 38.35 -2.99
N SER A 7 26.43 38.00 -2.56
CA SER A 7 27.06 36.73 -2.92
C SER A 7 26.32 35.51 -2.32
N LEU A 8 25.92 35.58 -1.04
CA LEU A 8 25.14 34.53 -0.38
C LEU A 8 23.75 34.36 -1.01
N TYR A 9 23.11 35.45 -1.40
CA TYR A 9 21.84 35.42 -2.10
C TYR A 9 21.94 34.74 -3.47
N LEU A 10 22.96 35.08 -4.26
CA LEU A 10 23.21 34.44 -5.54
C LEU A 10 23.46 32.93 -5.40
N GLN A 11 24.29 32.52 -4.46
CA GLN A 11 24.57 31.11 -4.19
C GLN A 11 23.31 30.34 -3.82
N ARG A 12 22.46 30.90 -2.92
CA ARG A 12 21.17 30.28 -2.54
C ARG A 12 20.23 30.16 -3.73
N ARG A 13 20.16 31.20 -4.55
CA ARG A 13 19.33 31.23 -5.76
C ARG A 13 19.76 30.16 -6.76
N ILE A 14 21.06 30.04 -7.03
CA ILE A 14 21.60 29.02 -7.95
C ILE A 14 21.30 27.61 -7.41
N LYS A 15 21.59 27.36 -6.13
CA LYS A 15 21.27 26.06 -5.50
C LYS A 15 19.79 25.73 -5.60
N ASN A 16 18.91 26.69 -5.38
CA ASN A 16 17.47 26.48 -5.50
C ASN A 16 17.04 26.18 -6.93
N ILE A 17 17.58 26.90 -7.93
CA ILE A 17 17.28 26.61 -9.35
C ILE A 17 17.78 25.22 -9.74
N VAL A 18 18.99 24.84 -9.33
CA VAL A 18 19.54 23.51 -9.61
C VAL A 18 18.68 22.42 -8.96
N ALA A 19 18.35 22.59 -7.67
CA ALA A 19 17.50 21.63 -6.96
C ALA A 19 16.11 21.50 -7.59
N GLN A 20 15.51 22.62 -7.99
CA GLN A 20 14.21 22.64 -8.67
C GLN A 20 14.27 21.99 -10.05
N SER A 21 15.31 22.26 -10.82
CA SER A 21 15.51 21.64 -12.14
C SER A 21 15.69 20.12 -12.00
N LEU A 22 16.48 19.67 -11.04
CA LEU A 22 16.66 18.24 -10.76
C LEU A 22 15.35 17.58 -10.33
N ALA A 23 14.56 18.24 -9.48
CA ALA A 23 13.26 17.74 -9.07
C ALA A 23 12.29 17.62 -10.25
N ILE A 24 12.25 18.61 -11.14
CA ILE A 24 11.43 18.57 -12.36
C ILE A 24 11.89 17.43 -13.29
N LEU A 25 13.19 17.28 -13.51
CA LEU A 25 13.72 16.18 -14.33
C LEU A 25 13.38 14.81 -13.76
N ALA A 26 13.53 14.63 -12.43
CA ALA A 26 13.16 13.40 -11.76
C ALA A 26 11.65 13.11 -11.88
N THR A 27 10.82 14.14 -11.76
CA THR A 27 9.38 14.03 -11.94
C THR A 27 9.00 13.61 -13.36
N ILE A 28 9.59 14.26 -14.37
CA ILE A 28 9.37 13.91 -15.80
C ILE A 28 9.80 12.48 -16.06
N PHE A 29 10.94 12.07 -15.53
CA PHE A 29 11.46 10.71 -15.67
C PHE A 29 10.49 9.69 -15.04
N GLY A 30 10.02 9.94 -13.82
CA GLY A 30 9.04 9.07 -13.15
C GLY A 30 7.71 8.98 -13.90
N LEU A 31 7.19 10.13 -14.38
CA LEU A 31 5.94 10.18 -15.16
C LEU A 31 6.08 9.48 -16.51
N PHE A 32 7.23 9.56 -17.15
CA PHE A 32 7.49 8.84 -18.40
C PHE A 32 7.34 7.32 -18.21
N TRP A 33 8.01 6.76 -17.20
CA TRP A 33 7.92 5.32 -16.92
C TRP A 33 6.51 4.91 -16.47
N LEU A 34 5.86 5.70 -15.64
CA LEU A 34 4.49 5.45 -15.22
C LEU A 34 3.54 5.41 -16.43
N THR A 35 3.64 6.40 -17.31
CA THR A 35 2.82 6.47 -18.53
C THR A 35 3.12 5.30 -19.47
N TRP A 36 4.39 4.93 -19.62
CA TRP A 36 4.80 3.79 -20.44
C TRP A 36 4.22 2.46 -19.92
N ILE A 37 4.32 2.22 -18.60
CA ILE A 37 3.76 1.02 -17.97
C ILE A 37 2.24 1.00 -18.16
N LEU A 38 1.57 2.11 -17.87
CA LEU A 38 0.13 2.23 -18.00
C LEU A 38 -0.32 1.98 -19.44
N TRP A 39 0.34 2.59 -20.41
CA TRP A 39 0.07 2.39 -21.82
C TRP A 39 0.25 0.93 -22.24
N THR A 40 1.33 0.30 -21.84
CA THR A 40 1.59 -1.11 -22.14
C THR A 40 0.54 -2.03 -21.54
N THR A 41 0.15 -1.76 -20.28
CA THR A 41 -0.88 -2.51 -19.58
C THR A 41 -2.24 -2.38 -20.27
N LEU A 42 -2.64 -1.15 -20.60
CA LEU A 42 -3.90 -0.89 -21.28
C LEU A 42 -3.93 -1.49 -22.69
N SER A 43 -2.89 -1.27 -23.48
CA SER A 43 -2.85 -1.75 -24.87
C SER A 43 -2.87 -3.27 -24.99
N LYS A 44 -2.25 -3.98 -24.03
CA LYS A 44 -2.27 -5.44 -23.97
C LYS A 44 -3.50 -6.01 -23.27
N GLY A 45 -4.04 -5.27 -22.28
CA GLY A 45 -5.17 -5.72 -21.46
C GLY A 45 -6.53 -5.53 -22.13
N ILE A 46 -6.72 -4.45 -22.91
CA ILE A 46 -8.03 -4.13 -23.53
C ILE A 46 -8.51 -5.24 -24.44
N SER A 47 -7.60 -5.85 -25.20
CA SER A 47 -7.95 -6.96 -26.11
C SER A 47 -8.43 -8.24 -25.40
N SER A 48 -8.11 -8.38 -24.12
CA SER A 48 -8.50 -9.53 -23.29
C SER A 48 -9.79 -9.27 -22.49
N LEU A 49 -10.33 -8.04 -22.54
CA LEU A 49 -11.59 -7.69 -21.87
C LEU A 49 -12.77 -8.25 -22.66
N ASN A 50 -13.26 -9.39 -22.23
CA ASN A 50 -14.48 -10.02 -22.75
C ASN A 50 -15.36 -10.49 -21.59
N LEU A 51 -16.58 -10.92 -21.89
CA LEU A 51 -17.51 -11.37 -20.85
C LEU A 51 -17.02 -12.64 -20.15
N ALA A 52 -16.33 -13.51 -20.86
CA ALA A 52 -15.74 -14.74 -20.31
C ALA A 52 -14.75 -14.45 -19.17
N LEU A 53 -14.06 -13.29 -19.20
CA LEU A 53 -13.16 -12.86 -18.14
C LEU A 53 -13.86 -12.84 -16.75
N PHE A 54 -15.14 -12.48 -16.72
CA PHE A 54 -15.91 -12.34 -15.47
C PHE A 54 -16.77 -13.55 -15.15
N THR A 55 -17.02 -14.44 -16.11
CA THR A 55 -17.94 -15.57 -15.96
C THR A 55 -17.24 -16.92 -15.89
N GLU A 56 -16.06 -17.03 -16.49
CA GLU A 56 -15.31 -18.27 -16.53
C GLU A 56 -14.23 -18.33 -15.46
N MET A 57 -13.91 -19.53 -15.00
CA MET A 57 -12.83 -19.78 -14.03
C MET A 57 -11.46 -19.67 -14.71
N THR A 58 -10.42 -19.46 -13.89
CA THR A 58 -9.05 -19.46 -14.39
C THR A 58 -8.65 -20.85 -14.89
N PRO A 59 -8.29 -20.97 -16.18
CA PRO A 59 -7.93 -22.24 -16.77
C PRO A 59 -6.49 -22.64 -16.41
N PRO A 60 -6.10 -23.90 -16.69
CA PRO A 60 -4.71 -24.31 -16.72
C PRO A 60 -3.88 -23.50 -17.72
N PRO A 61 -2.55 -23.40 -17.53
CA PRO A 61 -1.69 -22.69 -18.47
C PRO A 61 -1.81 -23.24 -19.89
N GLY A 62 -2.13 -22.34 -20.85
CA GLY A 62 -2.30 -22.68 -22.28
C GLY A 62 -3.75 -22.77 -22.74
N ASP A 63 -4.71 -22.82 -21.84
CA ASP A 63 -6.14 -22.86 -22.19
C ASP A 63 -6.77 -21.45 -22.14
N THR A 64 -7.94 -21.32 -22.79
CA THR A 64 -8.75 -20.10 -22.76
C THR A 64 -9.74 -20.16 -21.60
N GLY A 65 -9.92 -19.04 -20.88
CA GLY A 65 -10.88 -18.94 -19.77
C GLY A 65 -10.92 -17.55 -19.19
N GLY A 66 -11.40 -17.42 -17.94
CA GLY A 66 -11.60 -16.15 -17.27
C GLY A 66 -10.86 -16.03 -15.94
N MET A 67 -11.33 -15.11 -15.12
CA MET A 67 -10.78 -14.80 -13.79
C MET A 67 -11.88 -14.67 -12.73
N ALA A 68 -13.05 -15.26 -12.92
CA ALA A 68 -14.20 -15.14 -12.03
C ALA A 68 -13.86 -15.55 -10.58
N ASN A 69 -13.09 -16.64 -10.42
CA ASN A 69 -12.61 -17.08 -9.10
C ASN A 69 -11.66 -16.06 -8.44
N ALA A 70 -10.81 -15.40 -9.21
CA ALA A 70 -9.89 -14.39 -8.69
C ALA A 70 -10.65 -13.12 -8.25
N PHE A 71 -11.63 -12.67 -9.03
CA PHE A 71 -12.49 -11.54 -8.65
C PHE A 71 -13.29 -11.86 -7.38
N MET A 72 -13.95 -13.00 -7.34
CA MET A 72 -14.72 -13.40 -6.16
C MET A 72 -13.84 -13.55 -4.94
N GLY A 73 -12.68 -14.18 -5.08
CA GLY A 73 -11.70 -14.33 -4.01
C GLY A 73 -11.21 -12.98 -3.48
N SER A 74 -10.91 -12.02 -4.36
CA SER A 74 -10.49 -10.67 -3.98
C SER A 74 -11.58 -9.92 -3.22
N VAL A 75 -12.83 -10.01 -3.66
CA VAL A 75 -13.97 -9.39 -2.96
C VAL A 75 -14.15 -9.99 -1.56
N VAL A 76 -14.14 -11.32 -1.45
CA VAL A 76 -14.30 -12.00 -0.16
C VAL A 76 -13.15 -11.65 0.79
N MET A 77 -11.89 -11.73 0.33
CA MET A 77 -10.73 -11.39 1.16
C MET A 77 -10.76 -9.93 1.60
N SER A 78 -11.12 -9.01 0.70
CA SER A 78 -11.19 -7.58 1.02
C SER A 78 -12.29 -7.28 2.04
N LEU A 79 -13.48 -7.83 1.85
CA LEU A 79 -14.59 -7.64 2.79
C LEU A 79 -14.28 -8.21 4.18
N LEU A 80 -13.68 -9.40 4.25
CA LEU A 80 -13.25 -9.99 5.51
C LEU A 80 -12.11 -9.19 6.15
N GLY A 81 -11.14 -8.72 5.36
CA GLY A 81 -10.04 -7.89 5.84
C GLY A 81 -10.55 -6.58 6.45
N ILE A 82 -11.47 -5.89 5.77
CA ILE A 82 -12.11 -4.68 6.28
C ILE A 82 -12.96 -4.97 7.52
N ALA A 83 -13.74 -6.05 7.50
CA ALA A 83 -14.58 -6.42 8.65
C ALA A 83 -13.78 -6.71 9.93
N ILE A 84 -12.55 -7.19 9.79
CA ILE A 84 -11.62 -7.41 10.91
C ILE A 84 -10.83 -6.15 11.24
N GLY A 85 -10.20 -5.54 10.24
CA GLY A 85 -9.25 -4.44 10.41
C GLY A 85 -9.93 -3.12 10.79
N ALA A 86 -11.03 -2.74 10.12
CA ALA A 86 -11.65 -1.46 10.35
C ALA A 86 -12.19 -1.26 11.79
N PRO A 87 -12.86 -2.22 12.44
CA PRO A 87 -13.27 -2.04 13.83
C PRO A 87 -12.08 -1.84 14.77
N VAL A 88 -11.00 -2.61 14.59
CA VAL A 88 -9.78 -2.50 15.40
C VAL A 88 -9.11 -1.15 15.17
N GLY A 89 -8.97 -0.74 13.91
CA GLY A 89 -8.39 0.55 13.55
C GLY A 89 -9.19 1.74 14.08
N VAL A 90 -10.52 1.70 13.96
CA VAL A 90 -11.39 2.75 14.51
C VAL A 90 -11.25 2.83 16.04
N LEU A 91 -11.28 1.71 16.74
CA LEU A 91 -11.11 1.67 18.19
C LEU A 91 -9.74 2.18 18.62
N ALA A 92 -8.67 1.75 17.95
CA ALA A 92 -7.31 2.23 18.21
C ALA A 92 -7.18 3.73 17.95
N GLY A 93 -7.71 4.21 16.83
CA GLY A 93 -7.69 5.63 16.45
C GLY A 93 -8.48 6.51 17.44
N THR A 94 -9.67 6.08 17.83
CA THR A 94 -10.49 6.77 18.83
C THR A 94 -9.78 6.80 20.19
N PHE A 95 -9.20 5.68 20.60
CA PHE A 95 -8.41 5.62 21.83
C PHE A 95 -7.24 6.62 21.80
N LEU A 96 -6.50 6.68 20.72
CA LEU A 96 -5.38 7.61 20.56
C LEU A 96 -5.82 9.07 20.54
N ALA A 97 -6.97 9.39 19.95
CA ALA A 97 -7.47 10.75 19.83
C ALA A 97 -8.00 11.30 21.16
N GLU A 98 -8.77 10.48 21.88
CA GLU A 98 -9.54 10.94 23.03
C GLU A 98 -8.89 10.58 24.38
N TYR A 99 -8.37 9.37 24.53
CA TYR A 99 -7.96 8.82 25.83
C TYR A 99 -6.46 8.87 26.09
N SER A 100 -5.60 8.96 25.07
CA SER A 100 -4.14 8.91 25.26
C SER A 100 -3.53 10.12 26.01
N ARG A 101 -4.34 11.14 26.29
CA ARG A 101 -3.93 12.34 27.03
C ARG A 101 -3.92 12.18 28.56
N SER A 102 -4.52 11.15 29.11
CA SER A 102 -4.52 10.91 30.56
C SER A 102 -3.23 10.21 31.00
N THR A 103 -2.78 10.48 32.23
CA THR A 103 -1.46 10.06 32.74
C THR A 103 -1.23 8.55 32.71
N TRP A 104 -2.28 7.75 32.96
CA TRP A 104 -2.17 6.28 32.94
C TRP A 104 -2.30 5.70 31.51
N ALA A 105 -3.11 6.35 30.66
CA ALA A 105 -3.33 5.91 29.28
C ALA A 105 -2.21 6.36 28.32
N SER A 106 -1.33 7.29 28.74
CA SER A 106 -0.24 7.78 27.87
C SER A 106 0.74 6.69 27.46
N ARG A 107 1.12 5.79 28.39
CA ARG A 107 2.01 4.65 28.07
C ARG A 107 1.38 3.67 27.08
N LEU A 108 0.08 3.36 27.25
CA LEU A 108 -0.64 2.54 26.28
C LEU A 108 -0.76 3.26 24.93
N GLY A 109 -1.02 4.57 24.93
CA GLY A 109 -1.06 5.38 23.73
C GLY A 109 0.26 5.41 22.97
N GLU A 110 1.39 5.51 23.67
CA GLU A 110 2.73 5.41 23.06
C GLU A 110 2.98 4.03 22.44
N THR A 111 2.58 2.97 23.14
CA THR A 111 2.70 1.60 22.61
C THR A 111 1.84 1.40 21.37
N VAL A 112 0.59 1.85 21.39
CA VAL A 112 -0.31 1.73 20.24
C VAL A 112 0.22 2.53 19.04
N ARG A 113 0.73 3.76 19.26
CA ARG A 113 1.38 4.56 18.21
C ARG A 113 2.59 3.85 17.64
N PHE A 114 3.46 3.33 18.51
CA PHE A 114 4.66 2.61 18.09
C PHE A 114 4.33 1.39 17.22
N VAL A 115 3.34 0.58 17.63
CA VAL A 115 2.88 -0.58 16.84
C VAL A 115 2.31 -0.11 15.50
N ASN A 116 1.48 0.93 15.50
CA ASN A 116 0.91 1.49 14.28
C ASN A 116 2.01 2.01 13.33
N ASP A 117 3.01 2.72 13.84
CA ASP A 117 4.12 3.23 13.04
C ASP A 117 4.96 2.09 12.42
N ILE A 118 5.13 0.97 13.15
CA ILE A 118 5.78 -0.23 12.61
C ILE A 118 4.95 -0.84 11.49
N LEU A 119 3.64 -1.01 11.69
CA LEU A 119 2.76 -1.61 10.68
C LEU A 119 2.69 -0.74 9.42
N LEU A 120 2.58 0.59 9.56
CA LEU A 120 2.58 1.53 8.43
C LEU A 120 3.92 1.59 7.70
N SER A 121 5.04 1.41 8.40
CA SER A 121 6.38 1.45 7.80
C SER A 121 6.81 0.11 7.20
N ALA A 122 6.19 -1.00 7.62
CA ALA A 122 6.52 -2.32 7.11
C ALA A 122 6.08 -2.48 5.64
N PRO A 123 6.98 -2.94 4.75
CA PRO A 123 6.57 -3.31 3.40
C PRO A 123 5.46 -4.37 3.45
N SER A 124 4.40 -4.21 2.67
CA SER A 124 3.25 -5.14 2.66
C SER A 124 3.64 -6.61 2.42
N ILE A 125 4.75 -6.84 1.69
CA ILE A 125 5.29 -8.19 1.48
C ILE A 125 5.75 -8.84 2.79
N VAL A 126 6.29 -8.04 3.73
CA VAL A 126 6.73 -8.52 5.05
C VAL A 126 5.52 -8.93 5.88
N LEU A 127 4.45 -8.14 5.87
CA LEU A 127 3.19 -8.50 6.54
C LEU A 127 2.57 -9.76 5.94
N GLY A 128 2.59 -9.88 4.61
CA GLY A 128 2.15 -11.10 3.93
C GLY A 128 2.95 -12.34 4.34
N LEU A 129 4.29 -12.25 4.41
CA LEU A 129 5.15 -13.33 4.84
C LEU A 129 4.95 -13.67 6.34
N PHE A 130 4.72 -12.67 7.17
CA PHE A 130 4.42 -12.87 8.58
C PHE A 130 3.14 -13.68 8.77
N VAL A 131 2.06 -13.30 8.08
CA VAL A 131 0.80 -14.06 8.14
C VAL A 131 0.95 -15.45 7.50
N TYR A 132 1.73 -15.57 6.44
CA TYR A 132 2.06 -16.87 5.86
C TYR A 132 2.66 -17.82 6.90
N THR A 133 3.68 -17.38 7.64
CA THR A 133 4.35 -18.22 8.65
C THR A 133 3.44 -18.56 9.83
N LEU A 134 2.58 -17.65 10.26
CA LEU A 134 1.71 -17.86 11.41
C LEU A 134 0.44 -18.66 11.09
N VAL A 135 -0.09 -18.50 9.89
CA VAL A 135 -1.40 -19.08 9.53
C VAL A 135 -1.24 -20.18 8.48
N VAL A 136 -0.71 -19.85 7.29
CA VAL A 136 -0.67 -20.79 6.16
C VAL A 136 0.25 -21.97 6.44
N ALA A 137 1.44 -21.72 7.00
CA ALA A 137 2.39 -22.77 7.34
C ALA A 137 1.85 -23.73 8.40
N GLN A 138 1.02 -23.24 9.33
CA GLN A 138 0.37 -24.07 10.36
C GLN A 138 -0.80 -24.86 9.79
N MET A 139 -1.58 -24.27 8.89
CA MET A 139 -2.75 -24.91 8.27
C MET A 139 -2.37 -25.90 7.16
N GLY A 140 -1.16 -25.79 6.60
CA GLY A 140 -0.68 -26.60 5.49
C GLY A 140 -1.33 -26.30 4.13
N HIS A 141 -2.20 -25.30 4.04
CA HIS A 141 -2.85 -24.87 2.79
C HIS A 141 -3.18 -23.38 2.77
N PHE A 142 -3.26 -22.80 1.58
CA PHE A 142 -3.71 -21.44 1.37
C PHE A 142 -5.22 -21.31 1.64
N SER A 143 -5.63 -20.17 2.22
CA SER A 143 -7.03 -19.88 2.45
C SER A 143 -7.33 -18.39 2.29
N ALA A 144 -8.57 -18.07 1.92
CA ALA A 144 -9.05 -16.69 1.85
C ALA A 144 -8.97 -15.99 3.21
N LEU A 145 -9.12 -16.75 4.32
CA LEU A 145 -8.98 -16.21 5.67
C LEU A 145 -7.56 -15.73 5.96
N ALA A 146 -6.54 -16.49 5.55
CA ALA A 146 -5.15 -16.06 5.71
C ALA A 146 -4.87 -14.77 4.93
N GLY A 147 -5.38 -14.67 3.69
CA GLY A 147 -5.30 -13.44 2.90
C GLY A 147 -6.04 -12.26 3.55
N ALA A 148 -7.23 -12.50 4.10
CA ALA A 148 -8.01 -11.49 4.82
C ALA A 148 -7.30 -10.98 6.08
N ILE A 149 -6.66 -11.87 6.85
CA ILE A 149 -5.85 -11.47 8.03
C ILE A 149 -4.68 -10.59 7.60
N ALA A 150 -3.97 -10.95 6.52
CA ALA A 150 -2.89 -10.11 5.99
C ALA A 150 -3.38 -8.72 5.59
N LEU A 151 -4.55 -8.62 4.92
CA LEU A 151 -5.17 -7.36 4.57
C LEU A 151 -5.63 -6.57 5.80
N ALA A 152 -6.13 -7.23 6.83
CA ALA A 152 -6.57 -6.59 8.08
C ALA A 152 -5.42 -5.88 8.82
N PHE A 153 -4.17 -6.34 8.68
CA PHE A 153 -3.00 -5.65 9.23
C PHE A 153 -2.62 -4.38 8.45
N ILE A 154 -3.10 -4.22 7.22
CA ILE A 154 -2.81 -3.08 6.35
C ILE A 154 -3.90 -2.01 6.45
N VAL A 155 -5.13 -2.42 6.75
CA VAL A 155 -6.30 -1.54 6.89
C VAL A 155 -6.31 -0.83 8.25
#